data_f19caba67e35b27de2470bf62c39a17c
#
_entry.id   f19caba67e35b27de2470bf62c39a17c
#
_cell.length_a   1.000
_cell.length_b   1.000
_cell.length_c   1.000
_cell.angle_alpha   90.00
_cell.angle_beta   90.00
_cell.angle_gamma   90.00
#
_symmetry.space_group_name_H-M   'P 1'
#
loop_
_entity.id
_entity.type
_entity.pdbx_description
1 polymer ?
#
loop_
_entity_poly.entity_id
_entity_poly.type
_entity_poly.pdbx_seq_one_letter_code
_entity_poly.pdbx_strand_id
1 'polypeptide(L)'
;MLSKIHAYPILDNPPDPNKNIEYINKVGVTASTRDRIDNKILYSVYKDAVDFIITEDREIHKKARDLNINDRVLLIDDAVRIFEDIYKEVPVVTPPALHEDYVYNLDLSDPIFDSLKEEYHPEFEDWFKKISKEPRKCWVHYRENGKIGALLIYKSEDDSISDTTPKFAKERRLKICTFKVTHVGQKIGELFIKLSVDFALRNNLSEIYLTHFTQEEDRLVELITEYGFHKVGVKDKIGVNGKVEEVFIKKLIIDSEEAKSLNPIDITREFYPSFYDGTKVKKFIVPIYPEYHIKLFTDFPKRQQTLTEFTEFVVEGNTIKKAYISHSRIKQISPGDLVIFYRSKDMKKITSIGVVDDIYLDIGNTEDIIKIILKRTVYSRQELEEMRKPVMIILFRHHFHLNNPLDLGDLIDIGVLSGPPQSITEISHEKYIKIRDKGRINERYTVH
;
A
#
# COMPACT_ATOMS: atom_id res chain seq x y z
N MET A 1 -32.70 -11.39 20.19
CA MET A 1 -31.79 -11.50 19.01
C MET A 1 -32.58 -11.76 17.73
N LEU A 2 -33.47 -12.76 17.67
CA LEU A 2 -34.29 -13.07 16.47
C LEU A 2 -35.17 -11.91 15.96
N SER A 3 -35.74 -11.09 16.86
CA SER A 3 -36.56 -9.92 16.46
C SER A 3 -35.80 -8.84 15.70
N LYS A 4 -34.46 -8.75 15.87
CA LYS A 4 -33.62 -7.80 15.13
C LYS A 4 -33.29 -8.29 13.73
N ILE A 5 -33.26 -9.61 13.51
CA ILE A 5 -32.96 -10.20 12.19
C ILE A 5 -34.03 -9.87 11.17
N HIS A 6 -35.30 -9.83 11.60
CA HIS A 6 -36.44 -9.49 10.72
C HIS A 6 -36.48 -8.02 10.28
N ALA A 7 -35.68 -7.16 10.88
CA ALA A 7 -35.55 -5.76 10.48
C ALA A 7 -34.63 -5.53 9.27
N TYR A 8 -33.84 -6.54 8.89
CA TYR A 8 -32.90 -6.44 7.77
C TYR A 8 -33.49 -7.00 6.48
N PRO A 9 -33.20 -6.40 5.32
CA PRO A 9 -33.64 -6.93 4.05
C PRO A 9 -33.12 -8.35 3.82
N ILE A 10 -33.96 -9.21 3.29
CA ILE A 10 -33.59 -10.58 2.92
C ILE A 10 -33.31 -10.58 1.42
N LEU A 11 -32.21 -11.18 1.03
CA LEU A 11 -31.87 -11.37 -0.36
C LEU A 11 -32.73 -12.49 -0.95
N ASP A 12 -33.62 -12.15 -1.86
CA ASP A 12 -34.44 -13.13 -2.60
C ASP A 12 -33.53 -13.85 -3.62
N ASN A 13 -33.57 -15.19 -3.62
CA ASN A 13 -32.78 -16.03 -4.53
C ASN A 13 -31.27 -15.72 -4.52
N PRO A 14 -30.58 -15.92 -3.39
CA PRO A 14 -29.15 -15.68 -3.32
C PRO A 14 -28.40 -16.52 -4.37
N PRO A 15 -27.40 -15.96 -5.04
CA PRO A 15 -26.63 -16.68 -6.05
C PRO A 15 -26.00 -17.95 -5.46
N ASP A 16 -26.06 -19.07 -6.21
CA ASP A 16 -25.50 -20.35 -5.76
C ASP A 16 -24.04 -20.50 -6.21
N PRO A 17 -23.08 -20.53 -5.27
CA PRO A 17 -21.66 -20.66 -5.59
C PRO A 17 -21.33 -21.94 -6.36
N ASN A 18 -22.10 -23.02 -6.15
CA ASN A 18 -21.85 -24.32 -6.81
C ASN A 18 -22.05 -24.27 -8.34
N LYS A 19 -22.71 -23.25 -8.84
CA LYS A 19 -22.91 -23.04 -10.28
C LYS A 19 -21.78 -22.25 -10.94
N ASN A 20 -20.81 -21.73 -10.15
CA ASN A 20 -19.69 -20.97 -10.67
C ASN A 20 -18.37 -21.74 -10.51
N ILE A 21 -17.95 -22.36 -11.60
CA ILE A 21 -16.74 -23.22 -11.63
C ILE A 21 -15.48 -22.39 -11.33
N GLU A 22 -15.38 -21.18 -11.83
CA GLU A 22 -14.22 -20.29 -11.59
C GLU A 22 -14.10 -19.96 -10.10
N TYR A 23 -15.22 -19.61 -9.45
CA TYR A 23 -15.26 -19.34 -8.03
C TYR A 23 -14.83 -20.55 -7.20
N ILE A 24 -15.40 -21.74 -7.50
CA ILE A 24 -15.07 -22.98 -6.78
C ILE A 24 -13.60 -23.36 -6.94
N ASN A 25 -13.02 -23.15 -8.13
CA ASN A 25 -11.61 -23.43 -8.36
C ASN A 25 -10.68 -22.55 -7.50
N LYS A 26 -11.09 -21.34 -7.17
CA LYS A 26 -10.30 -20.42 -6.32
C LYS A 26 -10.50 -20.68 -4.83
N VAL A 27 -11.73 -20.91 -4.38
CA VAL A 27 -12.04 -21.07 -2.93
C VAL A 27 -11.99 -22.51 -2.45
N GLY A 28 -11.89 -23.47 -3.35
CA GLY A 28 -11.88 -24.90 -3.06
C GLY A 28 -13.26 -25.53 -2.84
N VAL A 29 -13.30 -26.85 -3.00
CA VAL A 29 -14.50 -27.67 -2.71
C VAL A 29 -14.51 -27.93 -1.21
N THR A 30 -15.59 -27.59 -0.53
CA THR A 30 -15.70 -27.65 0.93
C THR A 30 -16.37 -28.93 1.40
N ALA A 31 -15.78 -29.58 2.40
CA ALA A 31 -16.31 -30.78 3.04
C ALA A 31 -17.25 -30.49 4.21
N SER A 32 -17.11 -29.33 4.87
CA SER A 32 -17.88 -28.99 6.07
C SER A 32 -19.11 -28.10 5.76
N THR A 33 -20.12 -28.20 6.62
CA THR A 33 -21.32 -27.35 6.50
C THR A 33 -20.98 -25.88 6.78
N ARG A 34 -20.06 -25.61 7.69
CA ARG A 34 -19.59 -24.26 8.02
C ARG A 34 -18.94 -23.59 6.81
N ASP A 35 -17.94 -24.25 6.22
CA ASP A 35 -17.27 -23.73 5.02
C ASP A 35 -18.25 -23.45 3.86
N ARG A 36 -19.29 -24.27 3.72
CA ARG A 36 -20.32 -24.02 2.69
C ARG A 36 -21.10 -22.75 2.95
N ILE A 37 -21.36 -22.41 4.22
CA ILE A 37 -22.04 -21.17 4.59
C ILE A 37 -21.10 -19.99 4.33
N ASP A 38 -19.85 -20.09 4.77
CA ASP A 38 -18.83 -19.04 4.60
C ASP A 38 -18.59 -18.75 3.11
N ASN A 39 -18.50 -19.79 2.27
CA ASN A 39 -18.41 -19.64 0.82
C ASN A 39 -19.64 -18.99 0.20
N LYS A 40 -20.86 -19.25 0.71
CA LYS A 40 -22.07 -18.57 0.24
C LYS A 40 -22.06 -17.08 0.62
N ILE A 41 -21.64 -16.75 1.83
CA ILE A 41 -21.52 -15.37 2.29
C ILE A 41 -20.50 -14.63 1.42
N LEU A 42 -19.32 -15.20 1.22
CA LEU A 42 -18.27 -14.60 0.40
C LEU A 42 -18.69 -14.48 -1.08
N TYR A 43 -19.45 -15.46 -1.60
CA TYR A 43 -19.98 -15.42 -2.95
C TYR A 43 -20.96 -14.26 -3.19
N SER A 44 -21.66 -13.81 -2.16
CA SER A 44 -22.54 -12.67 -2.26
C SER A 44 -21.79 -11.38 -2.60
N VAL A 45 -20.61 -11.17 -2.02
CA VAL A 45 -19.72 -10.05 -2.39
C VAL A 45 -19.10 -10.26 -3.76
N TYR A 46 -18.63 -11.48 -4.05
CA TYR A 46 -18.04 -11.80 -5.35
C TYR A 46 -18.99 -11.55 -6.53
N LYS A 47 -20.30 -11.68 -6.29
CA LYS A 47 -21.37 -11.45 -7.28
C LYS A 47 -22.03 -10.08 -7.15
N ASP A 48 -21.46 -9.16 -6.39
CA ASP A 48 -22.02 -7.82 -6.16
C ASP A 48 -23.46 -7.80 -5.61
N ALA A 49 -23.88 -8.88 -4.94
CA ALA A 49 -25.18 -8.94 -4.29
C ALA A 49 -25.20 -8.18 -2.95
N VAL A 50 -24.06 -8.01 -2.32
CA VAL A 50 -23.82 -7.14 -1.16
C VAL A 50 -22.51 -6.39 -1.35
N ASP A 51 -22.40 -5.24 -0.72
CA ASP A 51 -21.27 -4.32 -0.90
C ASP A 51 -20.05 -4.76 -0.12
N PHE A 52 -20.25 -5.15 1.14
CA PHE A 52 -19.20 -5.56 2.07
C PHE A 52 -19.62 -6.75 2.90
N ILE A 53 -18.62 -7.50 3.33
CA ILE A 53 -18.70 -8.39 4.49
C ILE A 53 -17.86 -7.75 5.60
N ILE A 54 -18.44 -7.73 6.81
CA ILE A 54 -17.72 -7.34 8.03
C ILE A 54 -17.59 -8.60 8.85
N THR A 55 -16.36 -9.09 9.02
CA THR A 55 -16.12 -10.35 9.72
C THR A 55 -14.71 -10.38 10.32
N GLU A 56 -14.56 -11.07 11.46
CA GLU A 56 -13.26 -11.45 12.02
C GLU A 56 -12.83 -12.84 11.57
N ASP A 57 -13.62 -13.51 10.72
CA ASP A 57 -13.29 -14.85 10.22
C ASP A 57 -12.20 -14.78 9.17
N ARG A 58 -11.04 -15.28 9.54
CA ARG A 58 -9.79 -15.17 8.79
C ARG A 58 -9.75 -16.06 7.56
N GLU A 59 -10.48 -17.19 7.57
CA GLU A 59 -10.62 -18.04 6.38
C GLU A 59 -11.40 -17.30 5.29
N ILE A 60 -12.41 -16.51 5.65
CA ILE A 60 -13.12 -15.66 4.70
C ILE A 60 -12.17 -14.60 4.13
N HIS A 61 -11.33 -13.96 4.96
CA HIS A 61 -10.34 -13.00 4.51
C HIS A 61 -9.29 -13.62 3.57
N LYS A 62 -8.83 -14.84 3.84
CA LYS A 62 -7.89 -15.57 2.98
C LYS A 62 -8.52 -15.85 1.61
N LYS A 63 -9.70 -16.45 1.58
CA LYS A 63 -10.43 -16.71 0.33
C LYS A 63 -10.75 -15.43 -0.45
N ALA A 64 -11.01 -14.31 0.25
CA ALA A 64 -11.23 -13.01 -0.38
C ALA A 64 -9.99 -12.51 -1.13
N ARG A 65 -8.79 -12.76 -0.61
CA ARG A 65 -7.52 -12.44 -1.32
C ARG A 65 -7.37 -13.27 -2.59
N ASP A 66 -7.63 -14.57 -2.51
CA ASP A 66 -7.55 -15.47 -3.68
C ASP A 66 -8.53 -15.06 -4.79
N LEU A 67 -9.61 -14.39 -4.40
CA LEU A 67 -10.64 -13.83 -5.29
C LEU A 67 -10.38 -12.38 -5.73
N ASN A 68 -9.36 -11.71 -5.19
CA ASN A 68 -9.07 -10.27 -5.38
C ASN A 68 -10.21 -9.32 -4.94
N ILE A 69 -10.95 -9.71 -3.89
CA ILE A 69 -12.03 -8.90 -3.28
C ILE A 69 -11.76 -8.59 -1.79
N ASN A 70 -10.51 -8.66 -1.37
CA ASN A 70 -10.10 -8.43 0.03
C ASN A 70 -10.38 -7.02 0.53
N ASP A 71 -10.51 -6.04 -0.34
CA ASP A 71 -10.90 -4.67 -0.03
C ASP A 71 -12.40 -4.52 0.32
N ARG A 72 -13.19 -5.54 0.03
CA ARG A 72 -14.63 -5.62 0.34
C ARG A 72 -14.96 -6.56 1.50
N VAL A 73 -13.94 -7.18 2.10
CA VAL A 73 -14.08 -7.99 3.31
C VAL A 73 -13.34 -7.29 4.43
N LEU A 74 -14.09 -6.72 5.38
CA LEU A 74 -13.58 -5.80 6.39
C LEU A 74 -13.55 -6.47 7.75
N LEU A 75 -12.53 -6.17 8.53
CA LEU A 75 -12.54 -6.42 9.97
C LEU A 75 -13.49 -5.43 10.66
N ILE A 76 -13.98 -5.75 11.85
CA ILE A 76 -14.91 -4.90 12.58
C ILE A 76 -14.30 -3.50 12.81
N ASP A 77 -13.07 -3.45 13.26
CA ASP A 77 -12.38 -2.18 13.53
C ASP A 77 -12.19 -1.35 12.25
N ASP A 78 -11.86 -2.01 11.14
CA ASP A 78 -11.74 -1.35 9.84
C ASP A 78 -13.08 -0.80 9.36
N ALA A 79 -14.16 -1.59 9.53
CA ALA A 79 -15.50 -1.18 9.14
C ALA A 79 -15.99 0.01 9.96
N VAL A 80 -15.82 -0.05 11.29
CA VAL A 80 -16.21 1.05 12.19
C VAL A 80 -15.54 2.35 11.75
N ARG A 81 -14.24 2.33 11.46
CA ARG A 81 -13.52 3.52 11.03
C ARG A 81 -13.96 4.03 9.68
N ILE A 82 -14.06 3.12 8.70
CA ILE A 82 -14.53 3.51 7.37
C ILE A 82 -15.90 4.16 7.45
N PHE A 83 -16.82 3.60 8.24
CA PHE A 83 -18.14 4.16 8.39
C PHE A 83 -18.16 5.40 9.27
N GLU A 84 -17.32 5.50 10.29
CA GLU A 84 -17.14 6.73 11.05
C GLU A 84 -16.61 7.87 10.17
N ASP A 85 -15.60 7.59 9.34
CA ASP A 85 -15.05 8.58 8.40
C ASP A 85 -16.08 9.01 7.34
N ILE A 86 -16.98 8.11 6.95
CA ILE A 86 -18.01 8.38 5.95
C ILE A 86 -19.23 9.11 6.55
N TYR A 87 -19.66 8.74 7.77
CA TYR A 87 -20.96 9.15 8.32
C TYR A 87 -20.89 10.15 9.47
N LYS A 88 -19.74 10.40 10.08
CA LYS A 88 -19.58 11.51 11.04
C LYS A 88 -19.28 12.80 10.32
N GLU A 89 -20.00 13.88 10.67
CA GLU A 89 -19.50 15.23 10.47
C GLU A 89 -18.17 15.35 11.22
N VAL A 90 -17.09 15.48 10.47
CA VAL A 90 -15.72 15.30 10.93
C VAL A 90 -15.37 16.41 11.92
N PRO A 91 -15.17 16.12 13.21
CA PRO A 91 -14.16 16.87 13.93
C PRO A 91 -12.84 16.59 13.22
N VAL A 92 -12.04 17.60 12.97
CA VAL A 92 -10.70 17.44 12.38
C VAL A 92 -9.89 16.54 13.30
N VAL A 93 -10.02 15.23 13.13
CA VAL A 93 -9.16 14.26 13.80
C VAL A 93 -7.81 14.39 13.11
N THR A 94 -6.85 14.91 13.85
CA THR A 94 -5.46 14.97 13.39
C THR A 94 -5.04 13.54 13.05
N PRO A 95 -4.71 13.23 11.78
CA PRO A 95 -4.29 11.88 11.41
C PRO A 95 -3.09 11.47 12.25
N PRO A 96 -2.90 10.16 12.53
CA PRO A 96 -1.75 9.72 13.29
C PRO A 96 -0.46 10.16 12.60
N ALA A 97 0.35 10.92 13.31
CA ALA A 97 1.65 11.36 12.85
C ALA A 97 2.72 10.34 13.24
N LEU A 98 3.61 10.02 12.29
CA LEU A 98 4.82 9.26 12.57
C LEU A 98 6.00 10.22 12.76
N HIS A 99 6.75 9.96 13.81
CA HIS A 99 7.96 10.71 14.13
C HIS A 99 9.20 9.85 13.89
N GLU A 100 10.23 10.40 13.30
CA GLU A 100 11.55 9.75 13.31
C GLU A 100 12.19 10.04 14.68
N ASP A 101 12.64 9.00 15.36
CA ASP A 101 13.26 9.08 16.67
C ASP A 101 14.40 8.08 16.81
N TYR A 102 15.06 8.09 17.95
CA TYR A 102 16.11 7.14 18.29
C TYR A 102 15.62 6.13 19.32
N VAL A 103 16.07 4.88 19.20
CA VAL A 103 15.66 3.80 20.10
C VAL A 103 15.97 4.12 21.57
N TYR A 104 17.04 4.86 21.85
CA TYR A 104 17.40 5.25 23.21
C TYR A 104 16.40 6.21 23.88
N ASN A 105 15.52 6.86 23.11
CA ASN A 105 14.43 7.70 23.63
C ASN A 105 13.18 6.91 23.97
N LEU A 106 13.08 5.64 23.56
CA LEU A 106 11.91 4.82 23.81
C LEU A 106 11.92 4.22 25.22
N ASP A 107 10.77 4.26 25.89
CA ASP A 107 10.59 3.61 27.19
C ASP A 107 10.33 2.12 27.01
N LEU A 108 11.28 1.26 27.42
CA LEU A 108 11.14 -0.20 27.35
C LEU A 108 9.98 -0.73 28.20
N SER A 109 9.44 0.06 29.15
CA SER A 109 8.26 -0.31 29.93
C SER A 109 6.93 -0.08 29.18
N ASP A 110 6.97 0.47 27.97
CA ASP A 110 5.77 0.69 27.17
C ASP A 110 5.11 -0.64 26.77
N PRO A 111 3.79 -0.79 26.90
CA PRO A 111 3.06 -2.02 26.60
C PRO A 111 3.25 -2.55 25.17
N ILE A 112 3.70 -1.72 24.21
CA ILE A 112 3.99 -2.19 22.86
C ILE A 112 5.05 -3.29 22.83
N PHE A 113 5.95 -3.30 23.81
CA PHE A 113 7.04 -4.27 23.93
C PHE A 113 6.65 -5.57 24.64
N ASP A 114 5.49 -5.66 25.30
CA ASP A 114 5.14 -6.82 26.13
C ASP A 114 5.13 -8.11 25.33
N SER A 115 4.44 -8.15 24.20
CA SER A 115 4.42 -9.36 23.35
C SER A 115 5.79 -9.69 22.73
N LEU A 116 6.64 -8.69 22.49
CA LEU A 116 8.00 -8.91 22.00
C LEU A 116 8.90 -9.50 23.11
N LYS A 117 8.74 -9.02 24.34
CA LYS A 117 9.42 -9.60 25.49
C LYS A 117 9.04 -11.06 25.74
N GLU A 118 7.76 -11.40 25.57
CA GLU A 118 7.28 -12.78 25.69
C GLU A 118 7.81 -13.67 24.57
N GLU A 119 7.77 -13.18 23.34
CA GLU A 119 8.14 -13.93 22.13
C GLU A 119 9.64 -14.20 22.03
N TYR A 120 10.47 -13.21 22.42
CA TYR A 120 11.93 -13.27 22.36
C TYR A 120 12.59 -13.38 23.75
N HIS A 121 11.87 -13.94 24.75
CA HIS A 121 12.42 -14.15 26.09
C HIS A 121 13.59 -15.15 26.09
N PRO A 122 14.67 -14.93 26.87
CA PRO A 122 14.98 -13.75 27.69
C PRO A 122 15.75 -12.65 26.94
N GLU A 123 15.99 -12.78 25.67
CA GLU A 123 17.01 -12.04 24.91
C GLU A 123 16.56 -10.63 24.49
N PHE A 124 15.24 -10.34 24.47
CA PHE A 124 14.71 -9.09 23.96
C PHE A 124 15.24 -7.86 24.69
N GLU A 125 15.25 -7.90 26.03
CA GLU A 125 15.70 -6.75 26.82
C GLU A 125 17.21 -6.45 26.62
N ASP A 126 18.03 -7.50 26.57
CA ASP A 126 19.47 -7.34 26.35
C ASP A 126 19.76 -6.83 24.94
N TRP A 127 19.03 -7.35 23.96
CA TRP A 127 19.10 -6.83 22.60
C TRP A 127 18.67 -5.35 22.54
N PHE A 128 17.55 -4.97 23.17
CA PHE A 128 17.08 -3.60 23.20
C PHE A 128 18.09 -2.67 23.89
N LYS A 129 18.62 -3.05 25.05
CA LYS A 129 19.68 -2.30 25.74
C LYS A 129 20.94 -2.15 24.89
N LYS A 130 21.29 -3.16 24.09
CA LYS A 130 22.44 -3.11 23.18
C LYS A 130 22.20 -2.07 22.08
N ILE A 131 21.05 -2.12 21.39
CA ILE A 131 20.77 -1.19 20.28
C ILE A 131 20.49 0.24 20.75
N SER A 132 20.07 0.42 22.02
CA SER A 132 19.91 1.75 22.64
C SER A 132 21.24 2.45 22.92
N LYS A 133 22.37 1.75 22.85
CA LYS A 133 23.71 2.36 22.98
C LYS A 133 24.21 2.91 21.62
N GLU A 134 23.53 2.61 20.55
CA GLU A 134 23.83 3.05 19.19
C GLU A 134 22.84 4.15 18.77
N PRO A 135 23.19 5.04 17.83
CA PRO A 135 22.22 5.98 17.25
C PRO A 135 21.26 5.28 16.30
N ARG A 136 20.57 4.24 16.82
CA ARG A 136 19.60 3.44 16.08
C ARG A 136 18.33 4.21 15.88
N LYS A 137 17.94 4.43 14.63
CA LYS A 137 16.73 5.15 14.27
C LYS A 137 15.50 4.24 14.30
N CYS A 138 14.36 4.84 14.56
CA CYS A 138 13.05 4.23 14.47
C CYS A 138 12.00 5.23 13.96
N TRP A 139 10.89 4.72 13.45
CA TRP A 139 9.66 5.46 13.23
C TRP A 139 8.66 5.06 14.30
N VAL A 140 8.10 6.04 15.00
CA VAL A 140 7.19 5.84 16.12
C VAL A 140 5.94 6.70 15.97
N HIS A 141 4.80 6.13 16.34
CA HIS A 141 3.53 6.83 16.53
C HIS A 141 3.13 6.74 18.00
N TYR A 142 2.88 7.88 18.61
CA TYR A 142 2.33 7.97 19.96
C TYR A 142 0.83 8.21 19.90
N ARG A 143 0.09 7.50 20.75
CA ARG A 143 -1.34 7.71 20.96
C ARG A 143 -1.56 8.97 21.82
N GLU A 144 -2.78 9.44 21.87
CA GLU A 144 -3.18 10.59 22.71
C GLU A 144 -2.79 10.44 24.20
N ASN A 145 -2.77 9.20 24.70
CA ASN A 145 -2.34 8.88 26.07
C ASN A 145 -0.81 8.79 26.24
N GLY A 146 -0.04 9.17 25.25
CA GLY A 146 1.42 9.16 25.25
C GLY A 146 2.06 7.75 25.10
N LYS A 147 1.28 6.68 24.96
CA LYS A 147 1.79 5.32 24.72
C LYS A 147 2.07 5.09 23.25
N ILE A 148 3.04 4.22 22.97
CA ILE A 148 3.40 3.87 21.61
C ILE A 148 2.26 3.06 20.97
N GLY A 149 1.77 3.53 19.84
CA GLY A 149 0.73 2.88 19.03
C GLY A 149 1.30 2.08 17.86
N ALA A 150 2.45 2.51 17.33
CA ALA A 150 3.16 1.81 16.27
C ALA A 150 4.65 2.10 16.33
N LEU A 151 5.47 1.12 15.93
CA LEU A 151 6.93 1.20 15.98
C LEU A 151 7.56 0.41 14.84
N LEU A 152 8.49 1.06 14.11
CA LEU A 152 9.40 0.43 13.16
C LEU A 152 10.84 0.75 13.55
N ILE A 153 11.63 -0.26 13.90
CA ILE A 153 13.07 -0.13 14.13
C ILE A 153 13.79 -0.74 12.94
N TYR A 154 14.77 -0.03 12.40
CA TYR A 154 15.47 -0.47 11.20
C TYR A 154 16.97 -0.16 11.22
N LYS A 155 17.73 -0.81 10.34
CA LYS A 155 19.15 -0.51 10.07
C LYS A 155 19.53 -0.89 8.64
N SER A 156 20.55 -0.21 8.09
CA SER A 156 21.22 -0.69 6.88
C SER A 156 22.26 -1.75 7.25
N GLU A 157 22.41 -2.75 6.42
CA GLU A 157 23.44 -3.78 6.51
C GLU A 157 24.12 -3.96 5.15
N ASP A 158 25.38 -4.29 5.17
CA ASP A 158 26.18 -4.67 4.00
C ASP A 158 26.92 -5.97 4.33
N ASP A 159 26.17 -6.97 4.76
CA ASP A 159 26.65 -8.24 5.26
C ASP A 159 25.89 -9.43 4.63
N SER A 160 26.47 -10.63 4.77
CA SER A 160 25.77 -11.87 4.50
C SER A 160 24.80 -12.20 5.64
N ILE A 161 23.67 -12.80 5.34
CA ILE A 161 22.79 -13.38 6.35
C ILE A 161 23.20 -14.86 6.49
N SER A 162 24.05 -15.13 7.47
CA SER A 162 24.73 -16.44 7.63
C SER A 162 24.07 -17.37 8.64
N ASP A 163 23.16 -16.86 9.46
CA ASP A 163 22.44 -17.57 10.52
C ASP A 163 21.04 -18.02 10.08
N THR A 164 20.94 -18.39 8.79
CA THR A 164 19.69 -18.79 8.12
C THR A 164 19.91 -19.99 7.18
N THR A 165 18.82 -20.69 6.92
CA THR A 165 18.74 -21.73 5.90
C THR A 165 17.67 -21.36 4.87
N PRO A 166 18.06 -21.11 3.57
CA PRO A 166 19.43 -21.03 3.06
C PRO A 166 20.18 -19.79 3.57
N LYS A 167 21.52 -19.82 3.42
CA LYS A 167 22.36 -18.66 3.69
C LYS A 167 22.27 -17.66 2.53
N PHE A 168 22.25 -16.37 2.84
CA PHE A 168 22.20 -15.32 1.81
C PHE A 168 23.57 -14.63 1.69
N ALA A 169 24.00 -14.43 0.47
CA ALA A 169 25.24 -13.75 0.14
C ALA A 169 25.25 -12.30 0.68
N LYS A 170 26.43 -11.70 0.74
CA LYS A 170 26.61 -10.30 1.07
C LYS A 170 25.83 -9.43 0.07
N GLU A 171 24.99 -8.54 0.59
CA GLU A 171 24.18 -7.60 -0.19
C GLU A 171 23.82 -6.39 0.67
N ARG A 172 23.67 -5.24 0.03
CA ARG A 172 23.22 -4.02 0.71
C ARG A 172 21.72 -4.05 0.96
N ARG A 173 21.35 -4.25 2.22
CA ARG A 173 19.95 -4.45 2.63
C ARG A 173 19.50 -3.45 3.70
N LEU A 174 18.22 -3.17 3.70
CA LEU A 174 17.53 -2.62 4.87
C LEU A 174 17.00 -3.78 5.71
N LYS A 175 17.45 -3.90 6.96
CA LYS A 175 16.84 -4.78 7.94
C LYS A 175 15.77 -4.05 8.71
N ILE A 176 14.55 -4.55 8.69
CA ILE A 176 13.51 -4.17 9.63
C ILE A 176 13.69 -5.04 10.87
N CYS A 177 14.12 -4.42 11.96
CA CYS A 177 14.43 -5.12 13.22
C CYS A 177 13.18 -5.32 14.09
N THR A 178 12.21 -4.39 14.00
CA THR A 178 10.92 -4.45 14.69
C THR A 178 9.88 -3.78 13.80
N PHE A 179 8.76 -4.44 13.61
CA PHE A 179 7.59 -3.92 12.90
C PHE A 179 6.35 -4.23 13.72
N LYS A 180 5.89 -3.28 14.51
CA LYS A 180 4.75 -3.47 15.41
C LYS A 180 3.72 -2.36 15.21
N VAL A 181 2.48 -2.74 14.98
CA VAL A 181 1.33 -1.85 14.91
C VAL A 181 0.24 -2.42 15.80
N THR A 182 -0.21 -1.64 16.78
CA THR A 182 -1.24 -2.07 17.72
C THR A 182 -2.62 -1.53 17.35
N HIS A 183 -2.70 -0.57 16.41
CA HIS A 183 -3.93 -0.06 15.84
C HIS A 183 -4.12 -0.58 14.42
N VAL A 184 -5.12 -1.38 14.21
CA VAL A 184 -5.53 -1.85 12.89
C VAL A 184 -6.34 -0.76 12.20
N GLY A 185 -6.20 -0.65 10.89
CA GLY A 185 -7.06 0.21 10.07
C GLY A 185 -6.50 1.60 9.74
N GLN A 186 -5.40 2.06 10.33
CA GLN A 186 -4.81 3.40 10.07
C GLN A 186 -3.77 3.42 8.95
N LYS A 187 -3.64 2.35 8.15
CA LYS A 187 -2.64 2.24 7.09
C LYS A 187 -1.19 2.52 7.55
N ILE A 188 -0.93 2.55 8.87
CA ILE A 188 0.41 2.78 9.42
C ILE A 188 1.38 1.69 8.94
N GLY A 189 0.92 0.44 8.84
CA GLY A 189 1.72 -0.64 8.29
C GLY A 189 2.15 -0.38 6.83
N GLU A 190 1.24 0.06 5.97
CA GLU A 190 1.55 0.46 4.60
C GLU A 190 2.52 1.64 4.56
N LEU A 191 2.33 2.63 5.44
CA LEU A 191 3.25 3.76 5.55
C LEU A 191 4.65 3.31 6.01
N PHE A 192 4.76 2.38 6.93
CA PHE A 192 6.05 1.81 7.33
C PHE A 192 6.76 1.12 6.16
N ILE A 193 6.03 0.38 5.32
CA ILE A 193 6.59 -0.20 4.10
C ILE A 193 7.07 0.90 3.15
N LYS A 194 6.27 1.94 2.92
CA LYS A 194 6.65 3.08 2.09
C LYS A 194 7.92 3.77 2.60
N LEU A 195 7.98 4.07 3.90
CA LEU A 195 9.16 4.69 4.51
C LEU A 195 10.41 3.82 4.39
N SER A 196 10.25 2.49 4.55
CA SER A 196 11.33 1.53 4.35
C SER A 196 11.83 1.52 2.92
N VAL A 197 10.92 1.54 1.94
CA VAL A 197 11.24 1.64 0.51
C VAL A 197 11.92 2.98 0.21
N ASP A 198 11.35 4.10 0.67
CA ASP A 198 11.94 5.43 0.48
C ASP A 198 13.35 5.54 1.08
N PHE A 199 13.57 4.96 2.25
CA PHE A 199 14.91 4.89 2.86
C PHE A 199 15.86 4.06 2.01
N ALA A 200 15.45 2.89 1.56
CA ALA A 200 16.24 2.01 0.73
C ALA A 200 16.63 2.66 -0.60
N LEU A 201 15.70 3.37 -1.25
CA LEU A 201 15.93 4.14 -2.47
C LEU A 201 17.02 5.19 -2.28
N ARG A 202 16.93 6.00 -1.21
CA ARG A 202 17.88 7.08 -0.92
C ARG A 202 19.29 6.57 -0.59
N ASN A 203 19.38 5.37 -0.02
CA ASN A 203 20.64 4.76 0.39
C ASN A 203 21.17 3.74 -0.63
N ASN A 204 20.56 3.63 -1.82
CA ASN A 204 20.92 2.68 -2.88
C ASN A 204 20.95 1.23 -2.40
N LEU A 205 20.02 0.84 -1.54
CA LEU A 205 19.85 -0.55 -1.10
C LEU A 205 19.05 -1.33 -2.16
N SER A 206 19.32 -2.63 -2.29
CA SER A 206 18.70 -3.51 -3.29
C SER A 206 17.53 -4.30 -2.72
N GLU A 207 17.54 -4.54 -1.42
CA GLU A 207 16.60 -5.41 -0.75
C GLU A 207 16.18 -4.84 0.62
N ILE A 208 14.96 -5.23 1.05
CA ILE A 208 14.47 -5.02 2.41
C ILE A 208 14.14 -6.38 2.99
N TYR A 209 14.54 -6.67 4.22
CA TYR A 209 14.20 -7.92 4.85
C TYR A 209 13.80 -7.77 6.30
N LEU A 210 13.07 -8.75 6.78
CA LEU A 210 12.74 -8.94 8.19
C LEU A 210 12.69 -10.42 8.54
N THR A 211 12.80 -10.71 9.83
CA THR A 211 12.55 -12.05 10.37
C THR A 211 11.37 -12.01 11.32
N HIS A 212 10.55 -13.05 11.33
CA HIS A 212 9.32 -13.08 12.09
C HIS A 212 8.93 -14.49 12.48
N PHE A 213 8.42 -14.66 13.73
CA PHE A 213 7.74 -15.88 14.14
C PHE A 213 6.33 -15.91 13.61
N THR A 214 6.17 -16.48 12.43
CA THR A 214 4.88 -16.52 11.76
C THR A 214 3.86 -17.33 12.55
N GLN A 215 2.67 -16.77 12.67
CA GLN A 215 1.51 -17.41 13.28
C GLN A 215 0.54 -17.84 12.17
N GLU A 216 -0.38 -18.70 12.52
CA GLU A 216 -1.51 -18.99 11.65
C GLU A 216 -2.30 -17.67 11.46
N GLU A 217 -2.51 -17.26 10.19
CA GLU A 217 -3.21 -16.02 9.84
C GLU A 217 -2.55 -14.73 10.35
N ASP A 218 -1.29 -14.58 10.04
CA ASP A 218 -0.46 -13.47 10.51
C ASP A 218 -0.68 -12.18 9.70
N ARG A 219 -1.24 -11.16 10.34
CA ARG A 219 -1.54 -9.86 9.72
C ARG A 219 -0.30 -9.15 9.16
N LEU A 220 0.87 -9.32 9.79
CA LEU A 220 2.10 -8.75 9.28
C LEU A 220 2.51 -9.44 7.99
N VAL A 221 2.48 -10.77 7.97
CA VAL A 221 2.81 -11.56 6.77
C VAL A 221 1.86 -11.24 5.62
N GLU A 222 0.57 -11.14 5.90
CA GLU A 222 -0.43 -10.71 4.90
C GLU A 222 -0.10 -9.36 4.31
N LEU A 223 0.16 -8.37 5.17
CA LEU A 223 0.51 -7.03 4.74
C LEU A 223 1.77 -7.00 3.89
N ILE A 224 2.88 -7.58 4.39
CA ILE A 224 4.15 -7.50 3.69
C ILE A 224 4.13 -8.26 2.36
N THR A 225 3.40 -9.38 2.28
CA THR A 225 3.24 -10.16 1.04
C THR A 225 2.53 -9.33 -0.04
N GLU A 226 1.53 -8.53 0.32
CA GLU A 226 0.84 -7.62 -0.61
C GLU A 226 1.79 -6.60 -1.26
N TYR A 227 2.92 -6.32 -0.61
CA TYR A 227 3.95 -5.41 -1.10
C TYR A 227 5.22 -6.11 -1.59
N GLY A 228 5.13 -7.40 -1.94
CA GLY A 228 6.18 -8.16 -2.60
C GLY A 228 7.29 -8.66 -1.67
N PHE A 229 7.01 -8.88 -0.37
CA PHE A 229 7.89 -9.66 0.47
C PHE A 229 7.57 -11.14 0.31
N HIS A 230 8.59 -11.96 0.14
CA HIS A 230 8.46 -13.40 0.01
C HIS A 230 9.21 -14.10 1.12
N LYS A 231 8.62 -15.17 1.64
CA LYS A 231 9.34 -16.09 2.53
C LYS A 231 10.43 -16.80 1.71
N VAL A 232 11.66 -16.64 2.12
CA VAL A 232 12.83 -17.16 1.39
C VAL A 232 13.68 -18.14 2.22
N GLY A 233 13.40 -18.27 3.51
CA GLY A 233 14.13 -19.17 4.39
C GLY A 233 13.67 -19.07 5.84
N VAL A 234 14.47 -19.65 6.71
CA VAL A 234 14.25 -19.65 8.16
C VAL A 234 15.55 -19.38 8.90
N LYS A 235 15.48 -18.84 10.12
CA LYS A 235 16.63 -18.72 11.00
C LYS A 235 17.06 -20.10 11.50
N ASP A 236 18.37 -20.29 11.66
CA ASP A 236 18.94 -21.56 12.18
C ASP A 236 18.63 -21.74 13.68
N LYS A 237 18.43 -20.62 14.40
CA LYS A 237 18.12 -20.62 15.81
C LYS A 237 16.65 -20.92 16.06
N ILE A 238 16.37 -21.90 16.90
CA ILE A 238 15.03 -22.22 17.39
C ILE A 238 14.72 -21.30 18.57
N GLY A 239 13.58 -20.62 18.51
CA GLY A 239 13.08 -19.78 19.61
C GLY A 239 12.61 -20.58 20.81
N VAL A 240 12.33 -19.90 21.92
CA VAL A 240 11.93 -20.51 23.21
C VAL A 240 10.69 -21.38 23.08
N ASN A 241 9.80 -21.05 22.15
CA ASN A 241 8.54 -21.78 21.92
C ASN A 241 8.68 -22.95 20.93
N GLY A 242 9.93 -23.36 20.59
CA GLY A 242 10.17 -24.39 19.58
C GLY A 242 9.89 -23.92 18.14
N LYS A 243 9.54 -22.66 17.94
CA LYS A 243 9.33 -22.06 16.62
C LYS A 243 10.63 -21.49 16.05
N VAL A 244 10.71 -21.41 14.74
CA VAL A 244 11.80 -20.74 14.03
C VAL A 244 11.27 -19.45 13.39
N GLU A 245 12.09 -18.40 13.39
CA GLU A 245 11.74 -17.19 12.63
C GLU A 245 11.84 -17.47 11.13
N GLU A 246 10.83 -17.08 10.41
CA GLU A 246 10.83 -17.06 8.95
C GLU A 246 11.52 -15.81 8.44
N VAL A 247 12.23 -15.94 7.33
CA VAL A 247 12.96 -14.83 6.69
C VAL A 247 12.14 -14.37 5.48
N PHE A 248 11.75 -13.12 5.50
CA PHE A 248 11.03 -12.47 4.39
C PHE A 248 11.93 -11.43 3.75
N ILE A 249 12.10 -11.53 2.42
CA ILE A 249 12.88 -10.56 1.63
C ILE A 249 11.96 -9.96 0.57
N LYS A 250 12.05 -8.63 0.43
CA LYS A 250 11.52 -7.87 -0.69
C LYS A 250 12.69 -7.39 -1.55
N LYS A 251 12.69 -7.78 -2.80
CA LYS A 251 13.58 -7.18 -3.81
C LYS A 251 12.99 -5.87 -4.31
N LEU A 252 13.83 -4.86 -4.46
CA LEU A 252 13.45 -3.54 -5.00
C LEU A 252 13.78 -3.41 -6.48
N ILE A 253 14.64 -4.30 -6.98
CA ILE A 253 15.14 -4.33 -8.34
C ILE A 253 14.87 -5.72 -8.87
N ILE A 254 14.35 -5.76 -10.07
CA ILE A 254 14.08 -7.02 -10.79
C ILE A 254 15.23 -7.31 -11.76
N ASP A 255 15.60 -8.56 -11.88
CA ASP A 255 16.51 -9.02 -12.93
C ASP A 255 15.84 -8.92 -14.31
N SER A 256 16.61 -8.59 -15.34
CA SER A 256 16.08 -8.39 -16.70
C SER A 256 15.48 -9.67 -17.32
N GLU A 257 15.98 -10.82 -16.97
CA GLU A 257 15.42 -12.10 -17.44
C GLU A 257 14.12 -12.45 -16.70
N GLU A 258 14.08 -12.22 -15.38
CA GLU A 258 12.87 -12.38 -14.57
C GLU A 258 11.76 -11.44 -15.06
N ALA A 259 12.11 -10.21 -15.40
CA ALA A 259 11.17 -9.21 -15.90
C ALA A 259 10.47 -9.61 -17.20
N LYS A 260 11.13 -10.38 -18.08
CA LYS A 260 10.54 -10.85 -19.35
C LYS A 260 9.37 -11.80 -19.15
N SER A 261 9.36 -12.53 -18.04
CA SER A 261 8.33 -13.53 -17.72
C SER A 261 7.08 -12.94 -17.05
N LEU A 262 7.14 -11.69 -16.59
CA LEU A 262 6.07 -11.04 -15.83
C LEU A 262 5.26 -10.06 -16.69
N ASN A 263 4.00 -9.89 -16.31
CA ASN A 263 3.21 -8.79 -16.84
C ASN A 263 3.63 -7.45 -16.20
N PRO A 264 3.45 -6.30 -16.88
CA PRO A 264 3.81 -5.00 -16.35
C PRO A 264 3.25 -4.69 -14.96
N ILE A 265 2.02 -5.07 -14.69
CA ILE A 265 1.39 -4.85 -13.37
C ILE A 265 2.00 -5.75 -12.28
N ASP A 266 2.40 -6.97 -12.62
CA ASP A 266 3.01 -7.91 -11.67
C ASP A 266 4.40 -7.43 -11.25
N ILE A 267 5.19 -6.85 -12.18
CA ILE A 267 6.46 -6.18 -11.85
C ILE A 267 6.23 -5.10 -10.80
N THR A 268 5.21 -4.28 -10.98
CA THR A 268 4.87 -3.20 -10.03
C THR A 268 4.45 -3.74 -8.66
N ARG A 269 3.71 -4.84 -8.62
CA ARG A 269 3.21 -5.44 -7.36
C ARG A 269 4.34 -6.12 -6.59
N GLU A 270 5.15 -6.89 -7.27
CA GLU A 270 6.22 -7.70 -6.68
C GLU A 270 7.46 -6.87 -6.33
N PHE A 271 7.90 -6.02 -7.26
CA PHE A 271 9.18 -5.32 -7.18
C PHE A 271 9.05 -3.81 -6.92
N TYR A 272 7.87 -3.36 -6.43
CA TYR A 272 7.73 -1.94 -6.05
C TYR A 272 8.98 -1.47 -5.27
N PRO A 273 9.65 -0.39 -5.65
CA PRO A 273 9.22 0.66 -6.56
C PRO A 273 9.60 0.46 -8.03
N SER A 274 10.14 -0.68 -8.43
CA SER A 274 10.36 -0.98 -9.84
C SER A 274 9.04 -1.08 -10.61
N PHE A 275 9.05 -0.64 -11.86
CA PHE A 275 7.89 -0.71 -12.75
C PHE A 275 8.33 -0.82 -14.21
N TYR A 276 7.45 -1.40 -15.02
CA TYR A 276 7.67 -1.49 -16.46
C TYR A 276 7.27 -0.18 -17.14
N ASP A 277 8.17 0.40 -17.93
CA ASP A 277 7.91 1.64 -18.68
C ASP A 277 8.08 1.51 -20.19
N GLY A 278 8.34 0.28 -20.69
CA GLY A 278 8.52 -0.02 -22.10
C GLY A 278 7.26 0.19 -22.96
N THR A 279 7.30 -0.27 -24.20
CA THR A 279 6.24 -0.01 -25.19
C THR A 279 4.95 -0.81 -25.00
N LYS A 280 4.96 -1.86 -24.15
CA LYS A 280 3.76 -2.68 -23.86
C LYS A 280 2.70 -1.94 -23.04
N VAL A 281 3.04 -0.84 -22.37
CA VAL A 281 2.12 -0.05 -21.55
C VAL A 281 1.93 1.35 -22.14
N LYS A 282 0.74 1.89 -21.95
CA LYS A 282 0.41 3.26 -22.35
C LYS A 282 0.85 4.25 -21.28
N LYS A 283 0.95 5.50 -21.64
CA LYS A 283 1.38 6.60 -20.78
C LYS A 283 0.39 7.75 -20.89
N PHE A 284 -0.09 8.21 -19.72
CA PHE A 284 -1.12 9.24 -19.65
C PHE A 284 -0.67 10.42 -18.80
N ILE A 285 -0.75 11.63 -19.33
CA ILE A 285 -0.65 12.84 -18.53
C ILE A 285 -2.00 13.10 -17.90
N VAL A 286 -2.04 13.19 -16.57
CA VAL A 286 -3.23 13.37 -15.75
C VAL A 286 -3.20 14.76 -15.12
N PRO A 287 -4.00 15.73 -15.58
CA PRO A 287 -4.09 17.03 -14.95
C PRO A 287 -4.82 16.92 -13.60
N ILE A 288 -4.24 17.50 -12.57
CA ILE A 288 -4.79 17.51 -11.21
C ILE A 288 -4.80 18.95 -10.68
N TYR A 289 -5.88 19.36 -10.04
CA TYR A 289 -5.97 20.65 -9.37
C TYR A 289 -5.13 20.69 -8.08
N PRO A 290 -4.61 21.87 -7.69
CA PRO A 290 -3.73 22.02 -6.54
C PRO A 290 -4.30 21.45 -5.25
N GLU A 291 -5.57 21.67 -4.96
CA GLU A 291 -6.27 21.21 -3.76
C GLU A 291 -6.29 19.66 -3.65
N TYR A 292 -6.50 18.96 -4.76
CA TYR A 292 -6.46 17.50 -4.79
C TYR A 292 -5.04 16.97 -4.83
N HIS A 293 -4.13 17.69 -5.51
CA HIS A 293 -2.71 17.31 -5.54
C HIS A 293 -2.10 17.32 -4.14
N ILE A 294 -2.37 18.37 -3.34
CA ILE A 294 -1.86 18.48 -1.96
C ILE A 294 -2.39 17.34 -1.09
N LYS A 295 -3.66 16.99 -1.21
CA LYS A 295 -4.26 15.87 -0.47
C LYS A 295 -3.69 14.51 -0.92
N LEU A 296 -3.47 14.33 -2.24
CA LEU A 296 -3.03 13.06 -2.82
C LEU A 296 -1.52 12.82 -2.65
N PHE A 297 -0.72 13.86 -2.65
CA PHE A 297 0.73 13.84 -2.58
C PHE A 297 1.23 14.74 -1.44
N THR A 298 0.91 14.37 -0.21
CA THR A 298 1.22 15.15 0.99
C THR A 298 2.73 15.27 1.26
N ASP A 299 3.53 14.38 0.70
CA ASP A 299 4.99 14.36 0.76
C ASP A 299 5.66 15.16 -0.38
N PHE A 300 4.89 15.65 -1.36
CA PHE A 300 5.43 16.54 -2.40
C PHE A 300 5.77 17.91 -1.77
N PRO A 301 6.44 18.73 -2.06
CA PRO A 301 7.53 19.66 -1.88
C PRO A 301 8.48 19.34 -0.69
N LYS A 302 8.08 18.56 0.26
CA LYS A 302 8.93 18.21 1.42
C LYS A 302 10.15 17.36 1.02
N ARG A 303 10.10 16.72 -0.15
CA ARG A 303 11.22 15.92 -0.67
C ARG A 303 12.43 16.76 -1.13
N GLN A 304 12.25 18.06 -1.34
CA GLN A 304 13.33 19.01 -1.66
C GLN A 304 14.05 19.57 -0.42
N GLN A 305 13.47 19.36 0.78
CA GLN A 305 14.06 19.72 2.05
C GLN A 305 14.82 18.53 2.65
N THR A 306 15.93 18.78 3.32
CA THR A 306 16.76 17.75 3.94
C THR A 306 15.98 16.95 5.00
N LEU A 307 16.31 15.64 5.13
CA LEU A 307 15.70 14.68 6.05
C LEU A 307 15.52 15.14 7.50
N THR A 308 16.25 16.15 7.93
CA THR A 308 16.22 16.72 9.29
C THR A 308 14.98 17.57 9.61
N GLU A 309 14.18 17.95 8.60
CA GLU A 309 13.00 18.81 8.80
C GLU A 309 11.66 18.04 8.85
N PHE A 310 11.70 16.71 8.67
CA PHE A 310 10.48 15.89 8.76
C PHE A 310 10.24 15.44 10.20
N THR A 311 9.56 16.27 10.97
CA THR A 311 9.17 15.90 12.33
C THR A 311 7.89 15.09 12.38
N GLU A 312 7.01 15.17 11.37
CA GLU A 312 5.71 14.49 11.39
C GLU A 312 5.23 14.04 10.01
N PHE A 313 4.86 12.75 9.86
CA PHE A 313 4.18 12.21 8.69
C PHE A 313 2.73 11.90 9.01
N VAL A 314 1.84 12.54 8.29
CA VAL A 314 0.42 12.23 8.31
C VAL A 314 0.18 10.97 7.48
N VAL A 315 -0.48 9.97 8.05
CA VAL A 315 -0.68 8.65 7.41
C VAL A 315 -1.55 8.75 6.16
N GLU A 316 -2.61 9.56 6.22
CA GLU A 316 -3.49 9.81 5.08
C GLU A 316 -2.77 10.58 3.98
N GLY A 317 -2.90 10.13 2.74
CA GLY A 317 -2.19 10.71 1.60
C GLY A 317 -0.73 10.28 1.44
N ASN A 318 -0.11 9.63 2.44
CA ASN A 318 1.27 9.12 2.35
C ASN A 318 1.35 7.62 1.97
N THR A 319 0.23 6.97 1.67
CA THR A 319 0.18 5.56 1.26
C THR A 319 0.69 5.34 -0.16
N ILE A 320 1.10 4.10 -0.45
CA ILE A 320 1.53 3.68 -1.79
C ILE A 320 0.34 3.63 -2.74
N LYS A 321 -0.75 3.00 -2.30
CA LYS A 321 -1.98 2.86 -3.10
C LYS A 321 -2.86 4.08 -2.95
N LYS A 322 -3.28 4.65 -4.08
CA LYS A 322 -4.06 5.88 -4.14
C LYS A 322 -5.22 5.75 -5.12
N ALA A 323 -6.24 6.60 -4.95
CA ALA A 323 -7.37 6.71 -5.86
C ALA A 323 -7.44 8.12 -6.44
N TYR A 324 -7.59 8.23 -7.76
CA TYR A 324 -7.86 9.48 -8.47
C TYR A 324 -9.20 9.39 -9.17
N ILE A 325 -10.07 10.37 -8.93
CA ILE A 325 -11.41 10.46 -9.53
C ILE A 325 -11.39 11.49 -10.66
N SER A 326 -11.92 11.14 -11.81
CA SER A 326 -11.92 11.97 -13.01
C SER A 326 -13.26 11.95 -13.75
N HIS A 327 -13.55 13.06 -14.45
CA HIS A 327 -14.65 13.16 -15.41
C HIS A 327 -14.20 12.90 -16.86
N SER A 328 -12.97 12.42 -17.03
CA SER A 328 -12.44 12.09 -18.36
C SER A 328 -13.24 10.96 -18.99
N ARG A 329 -13.45 11.05 -20.29
CA ARG A 329 -14.13 10.00 -21.08
C ARG A 329 -13.17 8.99 -21.71
N ILE A 330 -11.90 9.04 -21.37
CA ILE A 330 -10.91 8.12 -21.89
C ILE A 330 -11.19 6.70 -21.36
N LYS A 331 -11.24 5.71 -22.25
CA LYS A 331 -11.56 4.31 -21.93
C LYS A 331 -10.40 3.35 -22.17
N GLN A 332 -9.23 3.88 -22.53
CA GLN A 332 -8.10 3.06 -23.00
C GLN A 332 -7.04 2.83 -21.92
N ILE A 333 -7.28 3.30 -20.68
CA ILE A 333 -6.39 3.07 -19.56
C ILE A 333 -6.61 1.65 -19.04
N SER A 334 -5.52 0.97 -18.73
CA SER A 334 -5.53 -0.43 -18.24
C SER A 334 -4.54 -0.62 -17.08
N PRO A 335 -4.71 -1.64 -16.24
CA PRO A 335 -3.71 -2.00 -15.23
C PRO A 335 -2.31 -2.17 -15.84
N GLY A 336 -1.30 -1.60 -15.19
CA GLY A 336 0.08 -1.55 -15.67
C GLY A 336 0.44 -0.29 -16.45
N ASP A 337 -0.53 0.49 -16.94
CA ASP A 337 -0.28 1.75 -17.62
C ASP A 337 0.27 2.82 -16.66
N LEU A 338 1.01 3.80 -17.23
CA LEU A 338 1.60 4.87 -16.44
C LEU A 338 0.68 6.09 -16.38
N VAL A 339 0.52 6.64 -15.19
CA VAL A 339 -0.14 7.92 -14.93
C VAL A 339 0.88 8.95 -14.45
N ILE A 340 0.98 10.07 -15.16
CA ILE A 340 1.96 11.12 -14.97
C ILE A 340 1.19 12.37 -14.56
N PHE A 341 1.30 12.75 -13.28
CA PHE A 341 0.47 13.82 -12.72
C PHE A 341 1.02 15.20 -13.03
N TYR A 342 0.19 16.01 -13.69
CA TYR A 342 0.46 17.40 -14.02
C TYR A 342 -0.35 18.30 -13.09
N ARG A 343 0.30 18.95 -12.12
CA ARG A 343 -0.35 19.93 -11.23
C ARG A 343 -0.65 21.20 -12.00
N SER A 344 -1.94 21.42 -12.27
CA SER A 344 -2.45 22.55 -13.06
C SER A 344 -2.50 23.84 -12.22
N LYS A 345 -2.95 24.94 -12.86
CA LYS A 345 -3.20 26.26 -12.26
C LYS A 345 -1.94 26.93 -11.68
N ASP A 346 -1.53 26.57 -10.48
CA ASP A 346 -0.45 27.23 -9.72
C ASP A 346 0.96 26.85 -10.23
N MET A 347 1.31 25.57 -10.18
CA MET A 347 2.66 25.14 -10.53
C MET A 347 2.85 24.88 -12.02
N LYS A 348 1.83 24.41 -12.71
CA LYS A 348 1.87 24.01 -14.14
C LYS A 348 3.04 23.07 -14.46
N LYS A 349 3.23 22.05 -13.59
CA LYS A 349 4.37 21.10 -13.67
C LYS A 349 3.94 19.64 -13.61
N ILE A 350 4.67 18.79 -14.31
CA ILE A 350 4.67 17.35 -14.01
C ILE A 350 5.44 17.13 -12.71
N THR A 351 4.82 16.43 -11.76
CA THR A 351 5.33 16.29 -10.39
C THR A 351 5.57 14.86 -9.97
N SER A 352 4.75 13.93 -10.43
CA SER A 352 4.66 12.58 -9.88
C SER A 352 4.31 11.56 -10.94
N ILE A 353 4.75 10.31 -10.73
CA ILE A 353 4.41 9.17 -11.58
C ILE A 353 3.85 8.03 -10.75
N GLY A 354 2.88 7.33 -11.30
CA GLY A 354 2.30 6.13 -10.75
C GLY A 354 1.97 5.11 -11.82
N VAL A 355 1.69 3.89 -11.38
CA VAL A 355 1.23 2.78 -12.23
C VAL A 355 -0.21 2.45 -11.87
N VAL A 356 -1.05 2.32 -12.87
CA VAL A 356 -2.46 1.94 -12.70
C VAL A 356 -2.53 0.53 -12.12
N ASP A 357 -3.19 0.39 -10.98
CA ASP A 357 -3.45 -0.89 -10.31
C ASP A 357 -4.79 -1.47 -10.78
N ASP A 358 -5.81 -0.58 -10.91
CA ASP A 358 -7.14 -0.92 -11.45
C ASP A 358 -7.87 0.32 -11.96
N ILE A 359 -8.93 0.12 -12.73
CA ILE A 359 -9.74 1.20 -13.30
C ILE A 359 -11.22 0.85 -13.31
N TYR A 360 -12.04 1.83 -12.93
CA TYR A 360 -13.51 1.73 -12.94
C TYR A 360 -14.09 2.87 -13.77
N LEU A 361 -14.91 2.52 -14.73
CA LEU A 361 -15.49 3.45 -15.70
C LEU A 361 -16.98 3.67 -15.45
N ASP A 362 -17.43 4.88 -15.78
CA ASP A 362 -18.84 5.24 -15.82
C ASP A 362 -19.59 5.00 -14.48
N ILE A 363 -18.94 5.24 -13.33
CA ILE A 363 -19.55 5.04 -12.00
C ILE A 363 -20.58 6.15 -11.73
N GLY A 364 -21.83 5.75 -11.58
CA GLY A 364 -22.99 6.65 -11.60
C GLY A 364 -23.50 7.10 -10.23
N ASN A 365 -23.10 6.46 -9.12
CA ASN A 365 -23.60 6.81 -7.79
C ASN A 365 -22.47 6.88 -6.75
N THR A 366 -22.75 7.59 -5.64
CA THR A 366 -21.78 7.85 -4.59
C THR A 366 -21.39 6.58 -3.83
N GLU A 367 -22.32 5.69 -3.58
CA GLU A 367 -22.06 4.47 -2.81
C GLU A 367 -21.08 3.54 -3.54
N ASP A 368 -21.22 3.40 -4.87
CA ASP A 368 -20.26 2.63 -5.66
C ASP A 368 -18.88 3.28 -5.70
N ILE A 369 -18.82 4.63 -5.77
CA ILE A 369 -17.54 5.34 -5.64
C ILE A 369 -16.91 4.99 -4.29
N ILE A 370 -17.65 5.11 -3.19
CA ILE A 370 -17.16 4.84 -1.83
C ILE A 370 -16.64 3.40 -1.72
N LYS A 371 -17.35 2.40 -2.26
CA LYS A 371 -16.91 1.00 -2.28
C LYS A 371 -15.56 0.81 -2.96
N ILE A 372 -15.35 1.48 -4.10
CA ILE A 372 -14.14 1.35 -4.91
C ILE A 372 -12.96 2.03 -4.24
N ILE A 373 -13.16 3.25 -3.69
CA ILE A 373 -12.08 4.07 -3.16
C ILE A 373 -11.76 3.81 -1.69
N LEU A 374 -12.49 2.91 -1.04
CA LEU A 374 -12.26 2.50 0.35
C LEU A 374 -10.78 2.44 0.70
N LYS A 375 -10.42 2.97 1.86
CA LYS A 375 -9.04 3.01 2.37
C LYS A 375 -8.02 3.76 1.46
N ARG A 376 -8.44 4.32 0.31
CA ARG A 376 -7.55 4.98 -0.66
C ARG A 376 -8.00 6.40 -0.99
N THR A 377 -9.04 6.90 -0.34
CA THR A 377 -9.64 8.19 -0.66
C THR A 377 -8.99 9.36 0.08
N VAL A 378 -8.94 10.49 -0.62
CA VAL A 378 -8.65 11.82 -0.08
C VAL A 378 -9.88 12.74 -0.16
N TYR A 379 -11.03 12.19 -0.55
CA TYR A 379 -12.29 12.91 -0.71
C TYR A 379 -13.20 12.67 0.49
N SER A 380 -13.81 13.71 1.01
CA SER A 380 -14.90 13.59 1.99
C SER A 380 -16.18 13.08 1.33
N ARG A 381 -17.10 12.53 2.12
CA ARG A 381 -18.41 12.09 1.61
C ARG A 381 -19.16 13.24 0.93
N GLN A 382 -19.13 14.44 1.51
CA GLN A 382 -19.77 15.61 0.93
C GLN A 382 -19.18 15.95 -0.45
N GLU A 383 -17.86 15.96 -0.60
CA GLU A 383 -17.20 16.16 -1.91
C GLU A 383 -17.65 15.13 -2.94
N LEU A 384 -17.84 13.85 -2.52
CA LEU A 384 -18.31 12.79 -3.39
C LEU A 384 -19.79 12.92 -3.77
N GLU A 385 -20.64 13.40 -2.86
CA GLU A 385 -22.07 13.64 -3.11
C GLU A 385 -22.29 14.80 -4.08
N GLU A 386 -21.54 15.88 -3.91
CA GLU A 386 -21.59 17.09 -4.75
C GLU A 386 -20.94 16.88 -6.13
N MET A 387 -20.10 15.86 -6.27
CA MET A 387 -19.40 15.57 -7.52
C MET A 387 -20.35 15.17 -8.63
N ARG A 388 -20.17 15.80 -9.80
CA ARG A 388 -20.93 15.43 -11.00
C ARG A 388 -20.63 13.99 -11.41
N LYS A 389 -21.67 13.21 -11.72
CA LYS A 389 -21.56 11.82 -12.15
C LYS A 389 -22.02 11.66 -13.61
N PRO A 390 -21.61 10.61 -14.36
CA PRO A 390 -20.71 9.56 -13.93
C PRO A 390 -19.25 9.99 -13.84
N VAL A 391 -18.46 9.23 -13.06
CA VAL A 391 -17.02 9.43 -12.90
C VAL A 391 -16.23 8.19 -13.32
N MET A 392 -14.95 8.40 -13.62
CA MET A 392 -13.95 7.36 -13.76
C MET A 392 -13.08 7.38 -12.52
N ILE A 393 -12.72 6.20 -12.00
CA ILE A 393 -11.83 6.04 -10.85
C ILE A 393 -10.60 5.27 -11.30
N ILE A 394 -9.43 5.86 -11.09
CA ILE A 394 -8.14 5.23 -11.33
C ILE A 394 -7.54 4.89 -9.98
N LEU A 395 -7.41 3.60 -9.69
CA LEU A 395 -6.60 3.11 -8.58
C LEU A 395 -5.17 2.94 -9.07
N PHE A 396 -4.21 3.50 -8.36
CA PHE A 396 -2.83 3.45 -8.79
C PHE A 396 -1.86 3.34 -7.62
N ARG A 397 -0.66 2.82 -7.89
CA ARG A 397 0.46 2.85 -6.96
C ARG A 397 1.33 4.06 -7.30
N HIS A 398 1.54 4.92 -6.31
CA HIS A 398 2.46 6.05 -6.45
C HIS A 398 3.90 5.55 -6.37
N HIS A 399 4.71 5.81 -7.38
CA HIS A 399 6.11 5.38 -7.44
C HIS A 399 7.07 6.48 -7.01
N PHE A 400 7.09 7.59 -7.75
CA PHE A 400 8.06 8.64 -7.50
C PHE A 400 7.43 10.03 -7.69
N HIS A 401 7.96 10.99 -6.92
CA HIS A 401 7.99 12.37 -7.36
C HIS A 401 9.19 12.57 -8.29
N LEU A 402 9.04 13.34 -9.35
CA LEU A 402 10.16 13.65 -10.21
C LEU A 402 11.23 14.41 -9.42
N ASN A 403 12.49 14.01 -9.57
CA ASN A 403 13.62 14.75 -8.97
C ASN A 403 13.74 16.16 -9.56
N ASN A 404 13.36 16.31 -10.84
CA ASN A 404 13.28 17.58 -11.55
C ASN A 404 11.86 17.74 -12.10
N PRO A 405 10.90 18.36 -11.38
CA PRO A 405 9.55 18.62 -11.87
C PRO A 405 9.58 19.50 -13.11
N LEU A 406 8.98 19.04 -14.23
CA LEU A 406 9.01 19.69 -15.52
C LEU A 406 7.86 20.68 -15.65
N ASP A 407 8.15 21.93 -15.91
CA ASP A 407 7.11 22.93 -16.14
C ASP A 407 6.55 22.89 -17.57
N LEU A 408 5.49 23.67 -17.82
CA LEU A 408 4.82 23.69 -19.12
C LEU A 408 5.75 24.14 -20.24
N GLY A 409 6.65 25.11 -20.00
CA GLY A 409 7.63 25.57 -20.98
C GLY A 409 8.57 24.44 -21.38
N ASP A 410 9.15 23.75 -20.39
CA ASP A 410 9.96 22.56 -20.62
C ASP A 410 9.25 21.51 -21.47
N LEU A 411 7.96 21.25 -21.18
CA LEU A 411 7.16 20.23 -21.88
C LEU A 411 6.83 20.64 -23.32
N ILE A 412 6.66 21.93 -23.58
CA ILE A 412 6.49 22.46 -24.94
C ILE A 412 7.80 22.38 -25.70
N ASP A 413 8.91 22.81 -25.12
CA ASP A 413 10.22 22.83 -25.73
C ASP A 413 10.69 21.46 -26.21
N ILE A 414 10.42 20.42 -25.38
CA ILE A 414 10.74 19.04 -25.77
C ILE A 414 9.66 18.37 -26.64
N GLY A 415 8.59 19.12 -27.01
CA GLY A 415 7.54 18.65 -27.89
C GLY A 415 6.61 17.58 -27.29
N VAL A 416 6.50 17.52 -25.98
CA VAL A 416 5.58 16.61 -25.27
C VAL A 416 4.15 17.15 -25.30
N LEU A 417 3.98 18.42 -24.96
CA LEU A 417 2.71 19.14 -24.96
C LEU A 417 2.77 20.34 -25.91
N SER A 418 1.62 20.76 -26.39
CA SER A 418 1.46 22.04 -27.18
C SER A 418 0.81 23.14 -26.34
N GLY A 419 0.37 22.81 -25.12
CA GLY A 419 -0.30 23.71 -24.18
C GLY A 419 -0.71 22.97 -22.90
N PRO A 420 -1.34 23.63 -21.93
CA PRO A 420 -1.73 23.01 -20.67
C PRO A 420 -2.79 21.91 -20.91
N PRO A 421 -2.58 20.68 -20.39
CA PRO A 421 -3.53 19.60 -20.59
C PRO A 421 -4.83 19.89 -19.84
N GLN A 422 -5.98 19.80 -20.55
CA GLN A 422 -7.31 20.05 -20.01
C GLN A 422 -8.01 18.78 -19.51
N SER A 423 -7.57 17.62 -20.00
CA SER A 423 -8.07 16.31 -19.64
C SER A 423 -6.94 15.28 -19.64
N ILE A 424 -7.22 14.07 -19.19
CA ILE A 424 -6.26 12.96 -19.30
C ILE A 424 -5.91 12.77 -20.78
N THR A 425 -4.62 12.77 -21.09
CA THR A 425 -4.09 12.74 -22.46
C THR A 425 -3.06 11.63 -22.58
N GLU A 426 -3.28 10.71 -23.51
CA GLU A 426 -2.29 9.70 -23.90
C GLU A 426 -1.10 10.37 -24.62
N ILE A 427 0.11 9.92 -24.29
CA ILE A 427 1.33 10.35 -24.97
C ILE A 427 2.08 9.14 -25.53
N SER A 428 2.84 9.35 -26.62
CA SER A 428 3.67 8.29 -27.17
C SER A 428 4.81 7.90 -26.23
N HIS A 429 5.35 6.69 -26.42
CA HIS A 429 6.51 6.23 -25.69
C HIS A 429 7.72 7.17 -25.82
N GLU A 430 7.96 7.70 -27.02
CA GLU A 430 9.04 8.64 -27.30
C GLU A 430 8.89 9.95 -26.49
N LYS A 431 7.68 10.47 -26.35
CA LYS A 431 7.38 11.62 -25.51
C LYS A 431 7.61 11.32 -24.02
N TYR A 432 7.26 10.12 -23.58
CA TYR A 432 7.53 9.66 -22.22
C TYR A 432 9.04 9.58 -21.93
N ILE A 433 9.83 9.05 -22.85
CA ILE A 433 11.30 8.99 -22.69
C ILE A 433 11.87 10.39 -22.44
N LYS A 434 11.41 11.40 -23.17
CA LYS A 434 11.84 12.80 -22.94
C LYS A 434 11.48 13.31 -21.53
N ILE A 435 10.29 12.92 -21.00
CA ILE A 435 9.90 13.23 -19.63
C ILE A 435 10.81 12.49 -18.64
N ARG A 436 11.07 11.20 -18.87
CA ARG A 436 11.92 10.35 -18.02
C ARG A 436 13.30 10.96 -17.88
N ASP A 437 13.94 11.27 -19.01
CA ASP A 437 15.32 11.75 -19.05
C ASP A 437 15.44 13.16 -18.44
N LYS A 438 14.58 14.11 -18.84
CA LYS A 438 14.61 15.50 -18.32
C LYS A 438 14.12 15.58 -16.87
N GLY A 439 13.14 14.77 -16.49
CA GLY A 439 12.63 14.63 -15.13
C GLY A 439 13.55 13.85 -14.18
N ARG A 440 14.62 13.26 -14.71
CA ARG A 440 15.62 12.46 -13.98
C ARG A 440 14.97 11.33 -13.18
N ILE A 441 14.09 10.56 -13.83
CA ILE A 441 13.56 9.33 -13.25
C ILE A 441 14.71 8.34 -13.13
N ASN A 442 14.83 7.69 -11.98
CA ASN A 442 15.94 6.78 -11.73
C ASN A 442 15.77 5.48 -12.51
N GLU A 443 16.58 5.28 -13.54
CA GLU A 443 16.56 4.12 -14.43
C GLU A 443 16.80 2.78 -13.71
N ARG A 444 17.38 2.81 -12.51
CA ARG A 444 17.57 1.61 -11.68
C ARG A 444 16.26 0.88 -11.37
N TYR A 445 15.14 1.61 -11.39
CA TYR A 445 13.81 1.11 -11.04
C TYR A 445 12.85 1.08 -12.24
N THR A 446 13.37 1.23 -13.45
CA THR A 446 12.60 1.10 -14.69
C THR A 446 12.98 -0.16 -15.44
N VAL A 447 11.98 -0.84 -15.97
CA VAL A 447 12.11 -2.06 -16.79
C VAL A 447 11.54 -1.75 -18.17
N HIS A 448 12.27 -2.08 -19.21
CA HIS A 448 11.92 -1.73 -20.61
C HIS A 448 11.41 -2.92 -21.41
#